data_b12af6be2ff9de40772c091c3a7d3af8
#
_entry.id   b12af6be2ff9de40772c091c3a7d3af8
#
_cell.length_a   1.000
_cell.length_b   1.000
_cell.length_c   1.000
_cell.angle_alpha   90.00
_cell.angle_beta   90.00
_cell.angle_gamma   90.00
#
_symmetry.space_group_name_H-M   'P 1'
#
loop_
_entity.id
_entity.type
_entity.pdbx_description
1 polymer ?
#
loop_
_entity_poly.entity_id
_entity_poly.type
_entity_poly.pdbx_seq_one_letter_code
_entity_poly.pdbx_strand_id
1 'polypeptide(L)'
;MKLNYFRLGSSALLLALAAACSPLGQQTAPAPTSTGYADATATRDDNLALGNPSGATADATNYPNNYLLSKSQYTMSYSRDQGKPNWVSWHLSSAWLGSTARQDNFAADATLPSAWYRVGSTSYSGSGFDRGHNCPSADRTGSVADNSATFLMSNMMPQASTNNQQTWAGLENYCRTLVNNGNELYIIAGSYGKGGTGTNGYATTIDQGRVTVPSNCWKVVVVLPVGTSDVSRITSSTRVIAVNMPNTTAIGTAWGSYRTSVDAIENATGYNLLSAVSSTIQSSLESKTDAGATN
;
A
#
# COMPACT_ATOMS: atom_id res chain seq x y z
N MET A 1 -80.78 -45.88 2.18
CA MET A 1 -81.51 -46.29 0.96
C MET A 1 -80.44 -46.54 -0.10
N LYS A 2 -80.16 -47.88 -0.35
CA LYS A 2 -80.10 -48.57 -1.62
C LYS A 2 -79.17 -47.89 -2.68
N LEU A 3 -78.22 -48.49 -3.41
CA LEU A 3 -78.04 -49.92 -3.82
C LEU A 3 -76.64 -50.05 -4.41
N ASN A 4 -76.04 -51.23 -4.23
CA ASN A 4 -74.90 -51.78 -4.98
C ASN A 4 -75.08 -51.78 -6.48
N TYR A 5 -74.02 -51.82 -7.28
CA TYR A 5 -73.81 -52.82 -8.32
C TYR A 5 -72.30 -53.05 -8.60
N PHE A 6 -71.96 -54.31 -8.50
CA PHE A 6 -70.79 -54.98 -9.03
C PHE A 6 -70.74 -54.94 -10.56
N ARG A 7 -69.60 -54.87 -11.15
CA ARG A 7 -69.29 -55.77 -12.34
C ARG A 7 -67.74 -55.91 -12.50
N LEU A 8 -67.43 -57.18 -12.64
CA LEU A 8 -66.16 -57.78 -13.04
C LEU A 8 -65.76 -57.37 -14.47
N GLY A 9 -64.46 -57.44 -14.73
CA GLY A 9 -64.07 -58.05 -15.99
C GLY A 9 -62.80 -57.47 -16.62
N SER A 10 -61.86 -58.35 -16.74
CA SER A 10 -60.89 -58.57 -17.83
C SER A 10 -59.50 -58.03 -17.63
N SER A 11 -58.61 -58.95 -17.31
CA SER A 11 -57.14 -58.85 -17.37
C SER A 11 -56.68 -58.63 -18.83
N ALA A 12 -55.91 -57.66 -19.09
CA ALA A 12 -55.05 -57.55 -20.27
C ALA A 12 -53.62 -57.35 -19.82
N LEU A 13 -52.84 -58.39 -20.06
CA LEU A 13 -51.37 -58.41 -19.78
C LEU A 13 -50.65 -57.60 -20.90
N LEU A 14 -50.18 -56.42 -20.56
CA LEU A 14 -49.32 -55.64 -21.43
C LEU A 14 -47.89 -55.79 -20.95
N LEU A 15 -47.04 -56.47 -21.74
CA LEU A 15 -45.62 -56.45 -21.62
C LEU A 15 -45.12 -55.04 -21.91
N ALA A 16 -44.60 -54.35 -20.87
CA ALA A 16 -43.87 -53.12 -21.06
C ALA A 16 -42.36 -53.46 -21.18
N LEU A 17 -41.81 -53.25 -22.38
CA LEU A 17 -40.37 -53.18 -22.55
C LEU A 17 -39.82 -51.98 -21.78
N ALA A 18 -39.06 -52.22 -20.75
CA ALA A 18 -38.27 -51.19 -20.07
C ALA A 18 -37.03 -50.91 -20.92
N ALA A 19 -37.08 -49.81 -21.66
CA ALA A 19 -35.89 -49.21 -22.25
C ALA A 19 -35.09 -48.57 -21.11
N ALA A 20 -33.95 -49.16 -20.74
CA ALA A 20 -33.00 -48.58 -19.83
C ALA A 20 -32.33 -47.34 -20.47
N CYS A 21 -32.83 -46.15 -20.18
CA CYS A 21 -32.07 -44.91 -20.39
C CYS A 21 -30.95 -44.82 -19.33
N SER A 22 -29.74 -45.14 -19.73
CA SER A 22 -28.55 -44.80 -18.94
C SER A 22 -28.44 -43.26 -18.88
N PRO A 23 -28.26 -42.65 -17.70
CA PRO A 23 -27.98 -41.21 -17.64
C PRO A 23 -26.63 -40.95 -18.29
N LEU A 24 -26.62 -40.06 -19.29
CA LEU A 24 -25.39 -39.47 -19.82
C LEU A 24 -24.60 -38.91 -18.65
N GLY A 25 -23.42 -39.48 -18.43
CA GLY A 25 -22.49 -39.01 -17.43
C GLY A 25 -22.24 -37.51 -17.64
N GLN A 26 -22.61 -36.69 -16.67
CA GLN A 26 -22.11 -35.33 -16.57
C GLN A 26 -20.60 -35.42 -16.50
N GLN A 27 -19.95 -35.07 -17.61
CA GLN A 27 -18.53 -34.81 -17.65
C GLN A 27 -18.30 -33.55 -16.83
N THR A 28 -17.96 -33.72 -15.56
CA THR A 28 -17.48 -32.63 -14.72
C THR A 28 -16.22 -32.06 -15.39
N ALA A 29 -16.28 -30.81 -15.82
CA ALA A 29 -15.11 -30.11 -16.27
C ALA A 29 -14.01 -30.27 -15.19
N PRO A 30 -12.76 -30.58 -15.58
CA PRO A 30 -11.68 -30.65 -14.61
C PRO A 30 -11.63 -29.31 -13.88
N ALA A 31 -11.60 -29.36 -12.54
CA ALA A 31 -11.35 -28.20 -11.71
C ALA A 31 -10.08 -27.51 -12.25
N PRO A 32 -10.03 -26.17 -12.31
CA PRO A 32 -8.82 -25.48 -12.70
C PRO A 32 -7.71 -25.99 -11.80
N THR A 33 -6.74 -26.66 -12.40
CA THR A 33 -5.49 -26.99 -11.74
C THR A 33 -4.91 -25.66 -11.28
N SER A 34 -4.93 -25.40 -9.96
CA SER A 34 -4.08 -24.38 -9.38
C SER A 34 -2.67 -24.73 -9.83
N THR A 35 -2.14 -23.97 -10.76
CA THR A 35 -0.69 -23.97 -11.00
C THR A 35 -0.10 -23.56 -9.66
N GLY A 36 0.32 -24.54 -8.87
CA GLY A 36 0.99 -24.32 -7.61
C GLY A 36 2.22 -23.47 -7.91
N TYR A 37 2.15 -22.19 -7.56
CA TYR A 37 3.36 -21.48 -7.23
C TYR A 37 3.96 -22.31 -6.09
N ALA A 38 5.12 -22.90 -6.32
CA ALA A 38 5.91 -23.50 -5.26
C ALA A 38 5.92 -22.46 -4.12
N ASP A 39 5.68 -22.91 -2.87
CA ASP A 39 5.63 -22.02 -1.70
C ASP A 39 6.87 -21.11 -1.72
N ALA A 40 6.75 -19.96 -2.35
CA ALA A 40 7.83 -19.00 -2.43
C ALA A 40 8.00 -18.43 -1.03
N THR A 41 9.19 -18.57 -0.47
CA THR A 41 9.51 -18.00 0.83
C THR A 41 9.57 -16.48 0.67
N ALA A 42 8.83 -15.77 1.48
CA ALA A 42 8.87 -14.31 1.49
C ALA A 42 10.29 -13.80 1.82
N THR A 43 10.75 -12.82 1.09
CA THR A 43 12.08 -12.23 1.20
C THR A 43 12.02 -10.75 1.61
N ARG A 44 13.19 -10.17 1.85
CA ARG A 44 13.38 -8.72 2.08
C ARG A 44 14.06 -8.16 0.84
N ASP A 45 13.25 -7.75 -0.13
CA ASP A 45 13.73 -7.33 -1.44
C ASP A 45 14.11 -5.84 -1.50
N ASP A 46 14.63 -5.41 -2.65
CA ASP A 46 15.08 -4.04 -2.85
C ASP A 46 13.93 -3.04 -2.71
N ASN A 47 14.11 -2.07 -1.84
CA ASN A 47 13.14 -0.99 -1.59
C ASN A 47 12.95 -0.06 -2.82
N LEU A 48 13.85 -0.08 -3.80
CA LEU A 48 13.78 0.68 -5.05
C LEU A 48 13.51 -0.19 -6.28
N ALA A 49 13.03 -1.41 -6.12
CA ALA A 49 12.76 -2.31 -7.24
C ALA A 49 11.87 -1.69 -8.33
N LEU A 50 10.92 -0.84 -7.96
CA LEU A 50 10.06 -0.12 -8.92
C LEU A 50 10.72 1.11 -9.58
N GLY A 51 11.95 1.44 -9.19
CA GLY A 51 12.71 2.57 -9.71
C GLY A 51 12.85 3.74 -8.72
N ASN A 52 13.56 4.77 -9.15
CA ASN A 52 13.82 5.99 -8.38
C ASN A 52 12.92 7.11 -8.89
N PRO A 53 11.83 7.45 -8.18
CA PRO A 53 10.74 8.30 -8.71
C PRO A 53 11.15 9.69 -9.18
N SER A 54 12.20 10.26 -8.57
CA SER A 54 12.63 11.64 -8.84
C SER A 54 14.08 11.74 -9.36
N GLY A 55 14.72 10.60 -9.65
CA GLY A 55 16.15 10.59 -9.95
C GLY A 55 17.00 11.13 -8.79
N ALA A 56 16.61 10.85 -7.54
CA ALA A 56 17.33 11.29 -6.35
C ALA A 56 18.75 10.74 -6.32
N THR A 57 19.70 11.53 -5.83
CA THR A 57 21.11 11.16 -5.75
C THR A 57 21.67 11.40 -4.35
N ALA A 58 22.72 10.67 -3.98
CA ALA A 58 23.41 10.87 -2.70
C ALA A 58 24.39 12.09 -2.71
N ASP A 59 24.17 13.02 -3.64
CA ASP A 59 24.95 14.26 -3.72
C ASP A 59 24.27 15.38 -2.93
N ALA A 60 24.67 15.53 -1.69
CA ALA A 60 24.14 16.52 -0.77
C ALA A 60 24.43 17.97 -1.16
N THR A 61 25.42 18.22 -2.03
CA THR A 61 25.83 19.55 -2.47
C THR A 61 24.96 20.04 -3.59
N ASN A 62 24.81 19.24 -4.64
CA ASN A 62 24.12 19.64 -5.85
C ASN A 62 22.61 19.33 -5.81
N TYR A 63 22.22 18.31 -5.02
CA TYR A 63 20.83 17.86 -4.93
C TYR A 63 20.28 17.85 -3.48
N PRO A 64 20.44 18.94 -2.70
CA PRO A 64 20.05 18.96 -1.28
C PRO A 64 18.55 18.78 -1.04
N ASN A 65 17.73 19.04 -2.05
CA ASN A 65 16.27 18.91 -2.00
C ASN A 65 15.73 17.68 -2.75
N ASN A 66 16.62 16.85 -3.28
CA ASN A 66 16.33 15.57 -3.89
C ASN A 66 17.43 14.55 -3.48
N TYR A 67 17.73 14.52 -2.17
CA TYR A 67 18.82 13.74 -1.62
C TYR A 67 18.40 12.30 -1.36
N LEU A 68 19.08 11.35 -2.03
CA LEU A 68 18.84 9.92 -1.85
C LEU A 68 19.45 9.43 -0.54
N LEU A 69 18.61 8.89 0.33
CA LEU A 69 19.01 8.26 1.58
C LEU A 69 18.48 6.83 1.60
N SER A 70 19.41 5.87 1.58
CA SER A 70 19.06 4.45 1.59
C SER A 70 19.33 3.83 2.95
N LYS A 71 18.35 3.09 3.46
CA LYS A 71 18.42 2.25 4.66
C LYS A 71 17.96 0.85 4.30
N SER A 72 18.30 -0.14 5.09
CA SER A 72 17.80 -1.51 4.87
C SER A 72 16.27 -1.57 4.91
N GLN A 73 15.66 -0.74 5.75
CA GLN A 73 14.22 -0.75 6.01
C GLN A 73 13.41 0.00 4.96
N TYR A 74 13.98 1.01 4.31
CA TYR A 74 13.36 1.85 3.28
C TYR A 74 14.41 2.71 2.59
N THR A 75 14.06 3.22 1.41
CA THR A 75 14.83 4.23 0.70
C THR A 75 13.98 5.47 0.48
N MET A 76 14.58 6.66 0.48
CA MET A 76 13.84 7.91 0.33
C MET A 76 14.58 8.96 -0.49
N SER A 77 13.84 9.90 -1.04
CA SER A 77 14.35 11.24 -1.37
C SER A 77 14.01 12.19 -0.24
N TYR A 78 15.02 12.82 0.34
CA TYR A 78 14.85 13.81 1.40
C TYR A 78 15.06 15.23 0.87
N SER A 79 14.23 16.17 1.33
CA SER A 79 14.38 17.59 1.04
C SER A 79 14.92 18.32 2.28
N ARG A 80 16.14 18.85 2.17
CA ARG A 80 16.76 19.67 3.22
C ARG A 80 15.91 20.90 3.57
N ASP A 81 15.43 21.60 2.57
CA ASP A 81 14.74 22.88 2.76
C ASP A 81 13.28 22.70 3.22
N GLN A 82 12.69 21.52 2.98
CA GLN A 82 11.37 21.17 3.51
C GLN A 82 11.42 20.45 4.86
N GLY A 83 12.59 19.96 5.30
CA GLY A 83 12.74 19.22 6.55
C GLY A 83 11.93 17.91 6.60
N LYS A 84 11.64 17.31 5.44
CA LYS A 84 10.84 16.08 5.33
C LYS A 84 11.20 15.31 4.07
N PRO A 85 10.81 14.02 3.94
CA PRO A 85 11.00 13.30 2.70
C PRO A 85 10.06 13.84 1.60
N ASN A 86 10.53 13.79 0.36
CA ASN A 86 9.73 13.97 -0.83
C ASN A 86 8.88 12.72 -1.07
N TRP A 87 9.54 11.57 -0.99
CA TRP A 87 8.93 10.23 -1.04
C TRP A 87 9.79 9.25 -0.24
N VAL A 88 9.15 8.17 0.21
CA VAL A 88 9.77 7.00 0.84
C VAL A 88 9.25 5.76 0.11
N SER A 89 10.14 4.85 -0.27
CA SER A 89 9.83 3.60 -0.93
C SER A 89 10.27 2.41 -0.08
N TRP A 90 9.42 1.39 0.04
CA TRP A 90 9.76 0.17 0.77
C TRP A 90 9.04 -1.05 0.21
N HIS A 91 9.72 -2.18 0.30
CA HIS A 91 9.12 -3.50 0.10
C HIS A 91 8.51 -4.00 1.41
N LEU A 92 7.30 -4.57 1.37
CA LEU A 92 6.61 -5.17 2.51
C LEU A 92 6.21 -6.60 2.19
N SER A 93 6.78 -7.55 2.93
CA SER A 93 6.44 -8.96 2.92
C SER A 93 6.37 -9.50 4.35
N SER A 94 5.94 -10.74 4.53
CA SER A 94 5.94 -11.38 5.84
C SER A 94 7.34 -11.51 6.46
N ALA A 95 8.43 -11.47 5.66
CA ALA A 95 9.81 -11.48 6.15
C ALA A 95 10.20 -10.21 6.95
N TRP A 96 9.44 -9.11 6.82
CA TRP A 96 9.62 -7.90 7.61
C TRP A 96 8.83 -7.89 8.91
N LEU A 97 7.84 -8.78 9.02
CA LEU A 97 6.90 -8.84 10.14
C LEU A 97 7.39 -9.78 11.23
N GLY A 98 7.02 -9.50 12.46
CA GLY A 98 7.36 -10.27 13.64
C GLY A 98 6.58 -9.74 14.85
N SER A 99 7.09 -10.02 16.05
CA SER A 99 6.43 -9.68 17.33
C SER A 99 7.07 -8.49 18.05
N THR A 100 8.00 -7.76 17.41
CA THR A 100 8.65 -6.61 18.07
C THR A 100 7.63 -5.51 18.36
N ALA A 101 7.57 -5.11 19.62
CA ALA A 101 6.71 -4.01 20.05
C ALA A 101 7.15 -2.68 19.41
N ARG A 102 6.18 -1.77 19.25
CA ARG A 102 6.43 -0.41 18.80
C ARG A 102 7.41 0.30 19.73
N GLN A 103 8.48 0.89 19.18
CA GLN A 103 9.57 1.46 19.98
C GLN A 103 9.31 2.90 20.44
N ASP A 104 8.57 3.70 19.70
CA ASP A 104 8.25 5.11 19.96
C ASP A 104 9.48 6.00 20.27
N ASN A 105 10.65 5.59 19.87
CA ASN A 105 11.95 6.22 20.13
C ASN A 105 12.32 7.25 19.07
N PHE A 106 11.43 8.19 18.79
CA PHE A 106 11.64 9.24 17.80
C PHE A 106 12.95 9.98 18.00
N ALA A 107 13.77 10.05 16.96
CA ALA A 107 15.09 10.64 16.99
C ALA A 107 15.44 11.37 15.68
N ALA A 108 16.31 12.35 15.78
CA ALA A 108 16.94 12.96 14.61
C ALA A 108 17.74 11.91 13.84
N ASP A 109 17.73 11.99 12.50
CA ASP A 109 18.48 11.06 11.67
C ASP A 109 19.94 11.53 11.55
N ALA A 110 20.84 10.84 12.27
CA ALA A 110 22.26 11.13 12.26
C ALA A 110 22.96 10.85 10.92
N THR A 111 22.32 10.11 10.02
CA THR A 111 22.88 9.78 8.68
C THR A 111 22.67 10.90 7.66
N LEU A 112 21.82 11.90 7.93
CA LEU A 112 21.76 13.12 7.13
C LEU A 112 23.08 13.91 7.24
N PRO A 113 23.46 14.67 6.21
CA PRO A 113 24.69 15.50 6.24
C PRO A 113 24.77 16.35 7.50
N SER A 114 25.96 16.41 8.11
CA SER A 114 26.16 17.03 9.43
C SER A 114 25.88 18.54 9.44
N ALA A 115 26.08 19.20 8.31
CA ALA A 115 25.80 20.63 8.14
C ALA A 115 24.32 20.97 7.97
N TRP A 116 23.44 19.97 7.83
CA TRP A 116 22.01 20.22 7.65
C TRP A 116 21.30 20.30 8.99
N TYR A 117 20.23 21.11 9.02
CA TYR A 117 19.28 21.01 10.12
C TYR A 117 18.67 19.60 10.13
N ARG A 118 18.73 18.95 11.29
CA ARG A 118 18.13 17.65 11.51
C ARG A 118 16.89 17.81 12.36
N VAL A 119 15.74 17.50 11.78
CA VAL A 119 14.47 17.51 12.50
C VAL A 119 14.58 16.56 13.69
N GLY A 120 14.22 17.04 14.86
CA GLY A 120 14.33 16.30 16.14
C GLY A 120 12.98 15.81 16.64
N SER A 121 12.99 15.01 17.70
CA SER A 121 11.78 14.45 18.32
C SER A 121 10.78 15.50 18.80
N THR A 122 11.24 16.71 19.14
CA THR A 122 10.42 17.82 19.65
C THR A 122 9.97 18.80 18.58
N SER A 123 10.48 18.69 17.34
CA SER A 123 10.18 19.65 16.25
C SER A 123 8.68 19.75 15.89
N TYR A 124 7.89 18.75 16.23
CA TYR A 124 6.45 18.73 16.02
C TYR A 124 5.64 19.11 17.27
N SER A 125 6.29 19.29 18.41
CA SER A 125 5.60 19.54 19.69
C SER A 125 4.78 20.82 19.63
N GLY A 126 3.50 20.73 20.04
CA GLY A 126 2.58 21.86 20.07
C GLY A 126 2.17 22.40 18.69
N SER A 127 2.56 21.72 17.59
CA SER A 127 2.26 22.18 16.23
C SER A 127 0.81 21.95 15.78
N GLY A 128 0.10 21.02 16.42
CA GLY A 128 -1.21 20.57 15.98
C GLY A 128 -1.16 19.49 14.87
N PHE A 129 0.05 19.02 14.51
CA PHE A 129 0.26 17.93 13.57
C PHE A 129 0.97 16.76 14.24
N ASP A 130 0.61 15.56 13.82
CA ASP A 130 1.28 14.32 14.21
C ASP A 130 2.62 14.15 13.46
N ARG A 131 3.51 13.37 14.05
CA ARG A 131 4.68 12.79 13.37
C ARG A 131 4.17 11.64 12.50
N GLY A 132 3.65 11.97 11.29
CA GLY A 132 3.09 10.99 10.37
C GLY A 132 4.19 10.16 9.72
N HIS A 133 4.13 8.84 9.88
CA HIS A 133 5.08 7.92 9.26
C HIS A 133 4.80 7.80 7.75
N ASN A 134 5.87 7.78 6.94
CA ASN A 134 5.79 7.25 5.58
C ASN A 134 5.87 5.71 5.61
N CYS A 135 7.02 5.14 5.94
CA CYS A 135 7.15 3.71 6.25
C CYS A 135 6.73 3.46 7.71
N PRO A 136 5.61 2.77 7.98
CA PRO A 136 5.07 2.66 9.33
C PRO A 136 5.84 1.63 10.17
N SER A 137 5.87 1.82 11.49
CA SER A 137 6.53 0.91 12.42
C SER A 137 5.93 -0.51 12.38
N ALA A 138 4.64 -0.62 12.13
CA ALA A 138 3.97 -1.92 12.04
C ALA A 138 4.39 -2.75 10.80
N ASP A 139 5.03 -2.14 9.80
CA ASP A 139 5.61 -2.84 8.66
C ASP A 139 7.05 -3.33 8.92
N ARG A 140 7.62 -3.02 10.08
CA ARG A 140 9.00 -3.33 10.47
C ARG A 140 9.06 -3.89 11.89
N THR A 141 8.35 -5.01 12.10
CA THR A 141 8.25 -5.66 13.42
C THR A 141 9.13 -6.90 13.56
N GLY A 142 10.01 -7.18 12.59
CA GLY A 142 10.93 -8.31 12.62
C GLY A 142 12.05 -8.20 13.65
N SER A 143 12.48 -6.97 13.97
CA SER A 143 13.50 -6.71 15.00
C SER A 143 13.34 -5.31 15.61
N VAL A 144 13.95 -5.11 16.80
CA VAL A 144 14.02 -3.79 17.46
C VAL A 144 14.73 -2.77 16.58
N ALA A 145 15.81 -3.17 15.89
CA ALA A 145 16.56 -2.29 15.00
C ALA A 145 15.71 -1.85 13.80
N ASP A 146 14.99 -2.78 13.16
CA ASP A 146 14.11 -2.47 12.04
C ASP A 146 12.98 -1.53 12.46
N ASN A 147 12.38 -1.78 13.62
CA ASN A 147 11.31 -0.95 14.15
C ASN A 147 11.80 0.45 14.50
N SER A 148 12.93 0.55 15.21
CA SER A 148 13.55 1.84 15.58
C SER A 148 13.91 2.71 14.37
N ALA A 149 14.34 2.11 13.27
CA ALA A 149 14.65 2.85 12.04
C ALA A 149 13.44 3.62 11.51
N THR A 150 12.22 3.14 11.74
CA THR A 150 11.00 3.82 11.28
C THR A 150 10.70 5.10 12.08
N PHE A 151 11.26 5.26 13.28
CA PHE A 151 11.08 6.43 14.15
C PHE A 151 12.11 7.55 13.92
N LEU A 152 12.98 7.41 12.90
CA LEU A 152 13.82 8.51 12.48
C LEU A 152 12.97 9.63 11.90
N MET A 153 13.19 10.86 12.36
CA MET A 153 12.41 12.02 11.94
C MET A 153 12.52 12.33 10.44
N SER A 154 13.55 11.80 9.76
CA SER A 154 13.64 11.82 8.29
C SER A 154 12.53 11.02 7.57
N ASN A 155 11.90 10.05 8.25
CA ASN A 155 10.75 9.26 7.75
C ASN A 155 9.40 9.94 8.03
N MET A 156 9.37 11.10 8.69
CA MET A 156 8.15 11.77 9.15
C MET A 156 7.72 12.89 8.22
N MET A 157 6.40 13.11 8.16
CA MET A 157 5.78 14.31 7.58
C MET A 157 4.77 14.89 8.57
N PRO A 158 4.58 16.23 8.63
CA PRO A 158 3.49 16.81 9.41
C PRO A 158 2.14 16.35 8.85
N GLN A 159 1.41 15.56 9.62
CA GLN A 159 0.16 14.96 9.20
C GLN A 159 -0.96 15.31 10.17
N ALA A 160 -2.12 15.70 9.65
CA ALA A 160 -3.30 15.97 10.46
C ALA A 160 -3.76 14.70 11.18
N SER A 161 -4.16 14.80 12.45
CA SER A 161 -4.40 13.65 13.32
C SER A 161 -5.46 12.68 12.77
N THR A 162 -6.59 13.16 12.26
CA THR A 162 -7.62 12.28 11.66
C THR A 162 -7.08 11.55 10.43
N ASN A 163 -6.31 12.26 9.58
CA ASN A 163 -5.65 11.62 8.44
C ASN A 163 -4.70 10.52 8.94
N ASN A 164 -3.74 10.86 9.80
CA ASN A 164 -2.72 9.94 10.29
C ASN A 164 -3.30 8.72 11.02
N GLN A 165 -4.16 8.97 12.03
CA GLN A 165 -4.57 7.94 12.98
C GLN A 165 -5.75 7.08 12.49
N GLN A 166 -6.48 7.52 11.46
CA GLN A 166 -7.66 6.82 10.97
C GLN A 166 -7.55 6.49 9.48
N THR A 167 -7.58 7.47 8.59
CA THR A 167 -7.66 7.24 7.14
C THR A 167 -6.40 6.57 6.60
N TRP A 168 -5.23 7.11 6.95
CA TRP A 168 -3.92 6.58 6.55
C TRP A 168 -3.64 5.23 7.21
N ALA A 169 -3.87 5.12 8.52
CA ALA A 169 -3.73 3.87 9.27
C ALA A 169 -4.67 2.77 8.75
N GLY A 170 -5.87 3.12 8.27
CA GLY A 170 -6.79 2.19 7.62
C GLY A 170 -6.18 1.53 6.39
N LEU A 171 -5.54 2.31 5.50
CA LEU A 171 -4.83 1.76 4.34
C LEU A 171 -3.62 0.93 4.74
N GLU A 172 -2.84 1.35 5.75
CA GLU A 172 -1.70 0.58 6.25
C GLU A 172 -2.13 -0.78 6.81
N ASN A 173 -3.22 -0.83 7.56
CA ASN A 173 -3.80 -2.09 8.05
C ASN A 173 -4.23 -2.97 6.89
N TYR A 174 -4.86 -2.41 5.88
CA TYR A 174 -5.26 -3.14 4.68
C TYR A 174 -4.05 -3.70 3.92
N CYS A 175 -2.96 -2.95 3.78
CA CYS A 175 -1.71 -3.45 3.19
C CYS A 175 -1.20 -4.69 3.94
N ARG A 176 -1.17 -4.68 5.27
CA ARG A 176 -0.76 -5.84 6.06
C ARG A 176 -1.73 -7.02 5.94
N THR A 177 -3.04 -6.77 5.77
CA THR A 177 -4.00 -7.83 5.44
C THR A 177 -3.67 -8.50 4.10
N LEU A 178 -3.29 -7.73 3.07
CA LEU A 178 -2.85 -8.29 1.79
C LEU A 178 -1.61 -9.17 1.95
N VAL A 179 -0.64 -8.75 2.78
CA VAL A 179 0.57 -9.54 3.07
C VAL A 179 0.21 -10.84 3.81
N ASN A 180 -0.68 -10.78 4.79
CA ASN A 180 -1.14 -11.97 5.53
C ASN A 180 -1.91 -12.95 4.63
N ASN A 181 -2.44 -12.47 3.51
CA ASN A 181 -3.11 -13.27 2.48
C ASN A 181 -2.16 -13.76 1.36
N GLY A 182 -0.84 -13.79 1.62
CA GLY A 182 0.15 -14.37 0.70
C GLY A 182 0.64 -13.43 -0.38
N ASN A 183 0.49 -12.12 -0.19
CA ASN A 183 1.06 -11.13 -1.10
C ASN A 183 2.34 -10.51 -0.53
N GLU A 184 3.09 -9.88 -1.39
CA GLU A 184 4.13 -8.91 -1.08
C GLU A 184 3.79 -7.58 -1.77
N LEU A 185 4.22 -6.49 -1.19
CA LEU A 185 3.86 -5.16 -1.64
C LEU A 185 5.09 -4.30 -1.87
N TYR A 186 5.08 -3.54 -2.96
CA TYR A 186 5.98 -2.41 -3.13
C TYR A 186 5.19 -1.14 -2.91
N ILE A 187 5.64 -0.34 -1.95
CA ILE A 187 4.91 0.84 -1.50
C ILE A 187 5.79 2.07 -1.64
N ILE A 188 5.25 3.09 -2.29
CA ILE A 188 5.86 4.41 -2.37
C ILE A 188 4.86 5.40 -1.76
N ALA A 189 5.31 6.17 -0.77
CA ALA A 189 4.48 7.18 -0.12
C ALA A 189 5.20 8.51 -0.02
N GLY A 190 4.45 9.59 0.05
CA GLY A 190 5.03 10.91 0.19
C GLY A 190 3.97 11.99 0.36
N SER A 191 4.38 13.22 0.18
CA SER A 191 3.50 14.37 0.33
C SER A 191 3.93 15.51 -0.59
N TYR A 192 2.95 16.31 -1.01
CA TYR A 192 3.22 17.47 -1.85
C TYR A 192 2.39 18.70 -1.45
N GLY A 193 2.68 19.81 -2.11
CA GLY A 193 2.03 21.09 -1.84
C GLY A 193 2.46 21.70 -0.50
N LYS A 194 1.80 22.78 -0.12
CA LYS A 194 2.11 23.53 1.09
C LYS A 194 0.83 24.01 1.77
N GLY A 195 0.71 23.71 3.07
CA GLY A 195 -0.42 24.09 3.91
C GLY A 195 -1.42 22.97 4.16
N GLY A 196 -1.61 22.62 5.45
CA GLY A 196 -2.59 21.66 5.94
C GLY A 196 -3.32 22.19 7.17
N THR A 197 -4.37 21.48 7.61
CA THR A 197 -5.17 21.87 8.76
C THR A 197 -5.07 20.84 9.87
N GLY A 198 -4.26 21.13 10.87
CA GLY A 198 -4.09 20.35 12.09
C GLY A 198 -5.09 20.75 13.18
N THR A 199 -4.90 20.23 14.41
CA THR A 199 -5.78 20.56 15.57
C THR A 199 -5.67 22.02 16.00
N ASN A 200 -4.56 22.71 15.68
CA ASN A 200 -4.36 24.14 15.97
C ASN A 200 -4.75 25.04 14.78
N GLY A 201 -5.44 24.49 13.75
CA GLY A 201 -5.83 25.22 12.55
C GLY A 201 -4.86 25.05 11.38
N TYR A 202 -4.96 25.94 10.40
CA TYR A 202 -4.15 25.91 9.18
C TYR A 202 -2.72 26.38 9.43
N ALA A 203 -1.76 25.63 8.92
CA ALA A 203 -0.36 26.03 8.93
C ALA A 203 0.36 25.60 7.62
N THR A 204 1.36 26.37 7.21
CA THR A 204 2.20 26.07 6.06
C THR A 204 3.55 25.49 6.45
N THR A 205 3.97 25.75 7.69
CA THR A 205 5.22 25.25 8.26
C THR A 205 5.05 25.05 9.77
N ILE A 206 5.91 24.21 10.34
CA ILE A 206 6.09 24.04 11.79
C ILE A 206 7.58 24.23 12.13
N ASP A 207 7.94 24.09 13.40
CA ASP A 207 9.33 24.13 13.85
C ASP A 207 10.07 25.40 13.37
N GLN A 208 9.47 26.59 13.63
CA GLN A 208 10.05 27.89 13.25
C GLN A 208 10.30 28.04 11.73
N GLY A 209 9.45 27.40 10.90
CA GLY A 209 9.56 27.44 9.45
C GLY A 209 10.48 26.38 8.84
N ARG A 210 11.11 25.53 9.64
CA ARG A 210 12.10 24.53 9.18
C ARG A 210 11.46 23.25 8.62
N VAL A 211 10.21 22.98 8.94
CA VAL A 211 9.48 21.82 8.41
C VAL A 211 8.22 22.27 7.67
N THR A 212 8.14 21.94 6.40
CA THR A 212 6.97 22.26 5.56
C THR A 212 5.81 21.34 5.91
N VAL A 213 4.63 21.92 6.17
CA VAL A 213 3.36 21.19 6.26
C VAL A 213 2.84 20.98 4.83
N PRO A 214 2.66 19.74 4.38
CA PRO A 214 2.13 19.48 3.04
C PRO A 214 0.62 19.67 2.98
N SER A 215 0.09 19.97 1.78
CA SER A 215 -1.37 20.02 1.55
C SER A 215 -1.98 18.63 1.35
N ASN A 216 -1.20 17.70 0.81
CA ASN A 216 -1.66 16.35 0.47
C ASN A 216 -0.63 15.29 0.88
N CYS A 217 -1.14 14.15 1.32
CA CYS A 217 -0.38 12.92 1.55
C CYS A 217 -0.84 11.88 0.53
N TRP A 218 0.09 11.18 -0.10
CA TRP A 218 -0.22 10.19 -1.13
C TRP A 218 0.52 8.87 -0.88
N LYS A 219 -0.03 7.78 -1.40
CA LYS A 219 0.58 6.45 -1.34
C LYS A 219 0.22 5.67 -2.59
N VAL A 220 1.20 4.95 -3.15
CA VAL A 220 1.03 3.98 -4.24
C VAL A 220 1.47 2.63 -3.74
N VAL A 221 0.66 1.60 -3.94
CA VAL A 221 0.89 0.22 -3.50
C VAL A 221 0.75 -0.70 -4.69
N VAL A 222 1.81 -1.37 -5.08
CA VAL A 222 1.80 -2.45 -6.08
C VAL A 222 1.69 -3.78 -5.35
N VAL A 223 0.69 -4.59 -5.70
CA VAL A 223 0.36 -5.86 -5.03
C VAL A 223 0.78 -7.02 -5.92
N LEU A 224 1.65 -7.89 -5.40
CA LEU A 224 2.10 -9.10 -6.07
C LEU A 224 1.89 -10.31 -5.16
N PRO A 225 1.57 -11.50 -5.67
CA PRO A 225 1.74 -12.73 -4.89
C PRO A 225 3.23 -12.87 -4.49
N VAL A 226 3.51 -13.42 -3.31
CA VAL A 226 4.91 -13.70 -2.90
C VAL A 226 5.64 -14.49 -3.97
N GLY A 227 6.86 -14.06 -4.34
CA GLY A 227 7.63 -14.69 -5.41
C GLY A 227 9.04 -14.14 -5.55
N THR A 228 9.64 -14.36 -6.70
CA THR A 228 10.95 -13.84 -7.09
C THR A 228 10.85 -13.11 -8.42
N SER A 229 11.85 -12.27 -8.73
CA SER A 229 11.89 -11.51 -10.00
C SER A 229 10.70 -10.56 -10.19
N ASP A 230 10.32 -9.86 -9.16
CA ASP A 230 9.06 -9.14 -8.95
C ASP A 230 8.72 -8.15 -10.05
N VAL A 231 9.66 -7.31 -10.44
CA VAL A 231 9.44 -6.33 -11.52
C VAL A 231 9.00 -7.02 -12.83
N SER A 232 9.59 -8.19 -13.14
CA SER A 232 9.25 -8.95 -14.35
C SER A 232 7.87 -9.62 -14.27
N ARG A 233 7.30 -9.77 -13.08
CA ARG A 233 5.96 -10.33 -12.85
C ARG A 233 4.85 -9.27 -12.90
N ILE A 234 5.22 -7.99 -12.93
CA ILE A 234 4.26 -6.90 -13.06
C ILE A 234 3.69 -6.94 -14.48
N THR A 235 2.36 -6.97 -14.59
CA THR A 235 1.61 -6.99 -15.84
C THR A 235 0.57 -5.88 -15.86
N SER A 236 -0.08 -5.66 -16.99
CA SER A 236 -1.19 -4.70 -17.11
C SER A 236 -2.42 -5.05 -16.25
N SER A 237 -2.48 -6.25 -15.67
CA SER A 237 -3.51 -6.70 -14.74
C SER A 237 -3.06 -6.67 -13.27
N THR A 238 -1.83 -6.33 -12.98
CA THR A 238 -1.34 -6.18 -11.59
C THR A 238 -2.16 -5.12 -10.85
N ARG A 239 -2.58 -5.43 -9.64
CA ARG A 239 -3.34 -4.48 -8.82
C ARG A 239 -2.41 -3.38 -8.30
N VAL A 240 -2.78 -2.13 -8.57
CA VAL A 240 -2.11 -0.95 -8.05
C VAL A 240 -3.13 -0.07 -7.34
N ILE A 241 -2.90 0.20 -6.07
CA ILE A 241 -3.73 1.08 -5.24
C ILE A 241 -3.00 2.41 -5.12
N ALA A 242 -3.60 3.48 -5.63
CA ALA A 242 -3.10 4.84 -5.45
C ALA A 242 -4.11 5.66 -4.66
N VAL A 243 -3.67 6.43 -3.68
CA VAL A 243 -4.49 7.34 -2.89
C VAL A 243 -3.85 8.72 -2.80
N ASN A 244 -4.71 9.74 -2.78
CA ASN A 244 -4.31 11.13 -2.60
C ASN A 244 -5.24 11.78 -1.56
N MET A 245 -4.75 12.01 -0.36
CA MET A 245 -5.50 12.42 0.80
C MET A 245 -5.19 13.87 1.18
N PRO A 246 -6.18 14.75 1.32
CA PRO A 246 -5.96 16.09 1.84
C PRO A 246 -5.44 16.02 3.30
N ASN A 247 -4.48 16.87 3.61
CA ASN A 247 -3.86 16.91 4.94
C ASN A 247 -4.68 17.80 5.88
N THR A 248 -5.81 17.29 6.35
CA THR A 248 -6.75 18.00 7.21
C THR A 248 -7.38 17.08 8.25
N THR A 249 -7.73 17.65 9.41
CA THR A 249 -8.52 16.93 10.43
C THR A 249 -9.99 16.73 10.02
N ALA A 250 -10.48 17.44 9.01
CA ALA A 250 -11.83 17.29 8.47
C ALA A 250 -11.98 16.17 7.42
N ILE A 251 -10.95 15.34 7.25
CA ILE A 251 -10.95 14.21 6.31
C ILE A 251 -11.90 13.10 6.78
N GLY A 252 -12.59 12.43 5.84
CA GLY A 252 -13.35 11.22 6.12
C GLY A 252 -12.42 10.02 6.36
N THR A 253 -12.88 9.04 7.14
CA THR A 253 -12.01 7.93 7.61
C THR A 253 -11.90 6.76 6.64
N ALA A 254 -12.82 6.67 5.66
CA ALA A 254 -12.80 5.63 4.63
C ALA A 254 -11.70 5.91 3.59
N TRP A 255 -10.54 5.31 3.72
CA TRP A 255 -9.39 5.53 2.82
C TRP A 255 -9.72 5.27 1.34
N GLY A 256 -10.58 4.31 1.06
CA GLY A 256 -11.00 3.97 -0.31
C GLY A 256 -11.68 5.10 -1.07
N SER A 257 -12.21 6.11 -0.37
CA SER A 257 -12.81 7.31 -0.97
C SER A 257 -11.77 8.28 -1.58
N TYR A 258 -10.48 8.06 -1.26
CA TYR A 258 -9.36 8.89 -1.74
C TYR A 258 -8.54 8.20 -2.82
N ARG A 259 -9.06 7.11 -3.38
CA ARG A 259 -8.40 6.42 -4.50
C ARG A 259 -8.34 7.33 -5.72
N THR A 260 -7.23 7.25 -6.41
CA THR A 260 -6.92 8.00 -7.63
C THR A 260 -6.09 7.13 -8.58
N SER A 261 -5.66 7.66 -9.70
CA SER A 261 -4.68 7.02 -10.57
C SER A 261 -3.24 7.38 -10.15
N VAL A 262 -2.27 6.57 -10.54
CA VAL A 262 -0.84 6.91 -10.38
C VAL A 262 -0.51 8.17 -11.18
N ASP A 263 -0.99 8.28 -12.43
CA ASP A 263 -0.84 9.47 -13.28
C ASP A 263 -1.24 10.77 -12.58
N ALA A 264 -2.32 10.75 -11.77
CA ALA A 264 -2.76 11.94 -11.04
C ALA A 264 -1.75 12.36 -9.97
N ILE A 265 -1.09 11.39 -9.32
CA ILE A 265 -0.02 11.67 -8.35
C ILE A 265 1.23 12.16 -9.07
N GLU A 266 1.62 11.54 -10.17
CA GLU A 266 2.76 11.94 -10.98
C GLU A 266 2.59 13.35 -11.53
N ASN A 267 1.42 13.69 -12.06
CA ASN A 267 1.09 15.04 -12.51
C ASN A 267 1.19 16.09 -11.39
N ALA A 268 0.84 15.72 -10.15
CA ALA A 268 0.92 16.62 -9.01
C ALA A 268 2.33 16.76 -8.43
N THR A 269 3.20 15.79 -8.64
CA THR A 269 4.54 15.71 -8.01
C THR A 269 5.68 15.91 -9.00
N GLY A 270 5.48 15.60 -10.27
CA GLY A 270 6.52 15.55 -11.29
C GLY A 270 7.39 14.30 -11.22
N TYR A 271 6.95 13.24 -10.53
CA TYR A 271 7.68 11.97 -10.37
C TYR A 271 7.31 10.96 -11.46
N ASN A 272 8.15 9.93 -11.63
CA ASN A 272 7.85 8.71 -12.36
C ASN A 272 7.94 7.53 -11.36
N LEU A 273 6.80 7.08 -10.85
CA LEU A 273 6.72 6.20 -9.67
C LEU A 273 7.01 4.73 -9.97
N LEU A 274 6.74 4.28 -11.18
CA LEU A 274 6.95 2.89 -11.61
C LEU A 274 8.03 2.78 -12.69
N SER A 275 9.06 3.62 -12.63
CA SER A 275 10.05 3.84 -13.70
C SER A 275 10.87 2.61 -14.10
N ALA A 276 10.94 1.57 -13.27
CA ALA A 276 11.57 0.29 -13.60
C ALA A 276 10.64 -0.69 -14.35
N VAL A 277 9.34 -0.41 -14.40
CA VAL A 277 8.36 -1.20 -15.15
C VAL A 277 8.40 -0.79 -16.64
N SER A 278 8.20 -1.74 -17.56
CA SER A 278 8.18 -1.39 -19.00
C SER A 278 7.11 -0.35 -19.32
N SER A 279 7.42 0.61 -20.19
CA SER A 279 6.57 1.78 -20.48
C SER A 279 5.14 1.41 -20.90
N THR A 280 4.97 0.31 -21.65
CA THR A 280 3.64 -0.17 -22.07
C THR A 280 2.80 -0.65 -20.88
N ILE A 281 3.41 -1.37 -19.94
CA ILE A 281 2.74 -1.84 -18.72
C ILE A 281 2.49 -0.64 -17.79
N GLN A 282 3.49 0.22 -17.61
CA GLN A 282 3.44 1.44 -16.81
C GLN A 282 2.23 2.28 -17.21
N SER A 283 2.12 2.71 -18.47
CA SER A 283 0.98 3.51 -18.96
C SER A 283 -0.38 2.84 -18.72
N SER A 284 -0.44 1.51 -18.84
CA SER A 284 -1.69 0.77 -18.59
C SER A 284 -2.07 0.71 -17.11
N LEU A 285 -1.09 0.68 -16.19
CA LEU A 285 -1.33 0.62 -14.74
C LEU A 285 -1.62 1.99 -14.16
N GLU A 286 -0.84 2.99 -14.58
CA GLU A 286 -0.83 4.34 -14.00
C GLU A 286 -2.10 5.14 -14.30
N SER A 287 -2.73 4.87 -15.45
CA SER A 287 -4.00 5.52 -15.82
C SER A 287 -5.22 5.01 -15.04
N LYS A 288 -5.12 3.89 -14.35
CA LYS A 288 -6.26 3.25 -13.68
C LYS A 288 -6.42 3.70 -12.24
N THR A 289 -7.68 3.80 -11.81
CA THR A 289 -8.03 3.89 -10.39
C THR A 289 -8.46 2.51 -9.88
N ASP A 290 -7.88 2.06 -8.75
CA ASP A 290 -8.24 0.78 -8.15
C ASP A 290 -9.72 0.73 -7.76
N ALA A 291 -10.40 -0.35 -8.15
CA ALA A 291 -11.79 -0.63 -7.79
C ALA A 291 -11.92 -1.89 -6.90
N GLY A 292 -10.80 -2.45 -6.46
CA GLY A 292 -10.79 -3.64 -5.62
C GLY A 292 -11.32 -3.39 -4.21
N ALA A 293 -11.39 -4.48 -3.41
CA ALA A 293 -11.81 -4.41 -2.00
C ALA A 293 -10.95 -3.43 -1.20
N THR A 294 -11.53 -2.88 -0.12
CA THR A 294 -10.88 -1.93 0.80
C THR A 294 -10.85 -2.42 2.24
N ASN A 295 -11.31 -3.64 2.47
CA ASN A 295 -11.42 -4.34 3.75
C ASN A 295 -11.18 -5.84 3.56
#